data_2972bd1ea593f03e60e12659e69d67c5
#
_entry.id   2972bd1ea593f03e60e12659e69d67c5
#
_cell.length_a   1.000
_cell.length_b   1.000
_cell.length_c   1.000
_cell.angle_alpha   90.00
_cell.angle_beta   90.00
_cell.angle_gamma   90.00
#
_symmetry.space_group_name_H-M   'P 1'
#
loop_
_entity.id
_entity.type
_entity.pdbx_description
1 polymer ?
#
loop_
_entity_poly.entity_id
_entity_poly.type
_entity_poly.pdbx_seq_one_letter_code
_entity_poly.pdbx_strand_id
1 'polypeptide(L)'
;MGIIIGIDVGISTTKIVGLHEQHVLSPIRITAVDPVTSLYGAFGKYLHDNNISLSDVEQVMVTGVGSAYIDGPVYGLPTGKTDEFIADGLGARFESGLSKAIVVSVGTGTSFVQCDGDEIRHIGGIGIGGGTVQGLS
;
A
#
# COMPACT_ATOMS: atom_id res chain seq x y z
N MET A 1 18.08 -8.38 7.93
CA MET A 1 18.43 -7.24 7.08
C MET A 1 17.51 -6.01 7.17
N GLY A 2 16.41 -6.11 7.83
CA GLY A 2 15.59 -4.95 8.14
C GLY A 2 14.77 -4.40 6.96
N ILE A 3 14.17 -5.29 6.19
CA ILE A 3 13.25 -4.90 5.10
C ILE A 3 11.88 -4.65 5.71
N ILE A 4 11.27 -3.52 5.36
CA ILE A 4 9.88 -3.22 5.69
C ILE A 4 9.04 -3.51 4.46
N ILE A 5 7.97 -4.25 4.63
CA ILE A 5 7.02 -4.57 3.55
C ILE A 5 5.74 -3.76 3.74
N GLY A 6 5.36 -3.02 2.73
CA GLY A 6 4.08 -2.30 2.70
C GLY A 6 3.11 -2.98 1.75
N ILE A 7 1.88 -3.19 2.21
CA ILE A 7 0.84 -3.88 1.43
C ILE A 7 -0.44 -3.06 1.45
N ASP A 8 -0.90 -2.66 0.28
CA ASP A 8 -2.21 -2.03 0.08
C ASP A 8 -3.19 -3.09 -0.43
N VAL A 9 -4.10 -3.50 0.45
CA VAL A 9 -5.11 -4.51 0.14
C VAL A 9 -6.37 -3.79 -0.36
N GLY A 10 -6.42 -3.57 -1.66
CA GLY A 10 -7.56 -2.90 -2.29
C GLY A 10 -8.71 -3.86 -2.66
N ILE A 11 -9.76 -3.29 -3.22
CA ILE A 11 -10.93 -4.06 -3.68
C ILE A 11 -10.58 -4.88 -4.92
N SER A 12 -9.99 -4.24 -5.93
CA SER A 12 -9.69 -4.87 -7.22
C SER A 12 -8.25 -5.29 -7.36
N THR A 13 -7.34 -4.69 -6.61
CA THR A 13 -5.90 -5.00 -6.68
C THR A 13 -5.26 -4.96 -5.31
N THR A 14 -4.24 -5.79 -5.13
CA THR A 14 -3.33 -5.72 -3.99
C THR A 14 -1.97 -5.30 -4.50
N LYS A 15 -1.40 -4.29 -3.88
CA LYS A 15 -0.09 -3.73 -4.22
C LYS A 15 0.87 -3.97 -3.07
N ILE A 16 2.11 -4.31 -3.39
CA ILE A 16 3.12 -4.59 -2.39
C ILE A 16 4.45 -3.99 -2.80
N VAL A 17 5.16 -3.45 -1.83
CA VAL A 17 6.46 -2.83 -2.01
C VAL A 17 7.34 -3.12 -0.79
N GLY A 18 8.62 -3.28 -1.02
CA GLY A 18 9.62 -3.37 0.05
C GLY A 18 10.42 -2.09 0.16
N LEU A 19 10.82 -1.78 1.37
CA LEU A 19 11.73 -0.68 1.66
C LEU A 19 12.91 -1.23 2.47
N HIS A 20 14.10 -1.05 1.95
CA HIS A 20 15.34 -1.40 2.64
C HIS A 20 16.16 -0.13 2.82
N GLU A 21 16.31 0.32 4.06
CA GLU A 21 16.87 1.62 4.40
C GLU A 21 16.08 2.74 3.70
N GLN A 22 16.69 3.44 2.75
CA GLN A 22 16.04 4.51 1.98
C GLN A 22 15.73 4.08 0.54
N HIS A 23 15.89 2.79 0.22
CA HIS A 23 15.73 2.28 -1.13
C HIS A 23 14.42 1.53 -1.29
N VAL A 24 13.61 1.94 -2.25
CA VAL A 24 12.37 1.27 -2.64
C VAL A 24 12.72 0.09 -3.54
N LEU A 25 12.34 -1.11 -3.12
CA LEU A 25 12.46 -2.30 -3.94
C LEU A 25 11.30 -2.33 -4.96
N SER A 26 11.49 -3.05 -6.06
CA SER A 26 10.50 -3.08 -7.15
C SER A 26 9.09 -3.43 -6.64
N PRO A 27 8.11 -2.55 -6.80
CA PRO A 27 6.74 -2.86 -6.39
C PRO A 27 6.07 -3.83 -7.36
N ILE A 28 5.13 -4.61 -6.85
CA ILE A 28 4.26 -5.43 -7.70
C ILE A 28 2.79 -5.16 -7.39
N ARG A 29 1.95 -5.51 -8.34
CA ARG A 29 0.50 -5.42 -8.23
C ARG A 29 -0.10 -6.73 -8.72
N ILE A 30 -1.05 -7.27 -7.97
CA ILE A 30 -1.81 -8.45 -8.37
C ILE A 30 -3.30 -8.14 -8.37
N THR A 31 -4.06 -8.90 -9.15
CA THR A 31 -5.52 -8.85 -9.10
C THR A 31 -5.98 -9.46 -7.78
N ALA A 32 -6.83 -8.73 -7.05
CA ALA A 32 -7.37 -9.20 -5.78
C ALA A 32 -8.46 -10.24 -6.02
N VAL A 33 -8.46 -11.27 -5.18
CA VAL A 33 -9.53 -12.29 -5.10
C VAL A 33 -10.34 -12.00 -3.85
N ASP A 34 -9.85 -12.45 -2.69
CA ASP A 34 -10.34 -12.03 -1.40
C ASP A 34 -9.15 -11.40 -0.64
N PRO A 35 -9.43 -10.55 0.38
CA PRO A 35 -8.36 -9.80 1.03
C PRO A 35 -7.25 -10.66 1.63
N VAL A 36 -7.61 -11.74 2.32
CA VAL A 36 -6.64 -12.60 2.99
C VAL A 36 -5.78 -13.35 1.99
N THR A 37 -6.40 -14.01 1.02
CA THR A 37 -5.69 -14.74 -0.04
C THR A 37 -4.80 -13.81 -0.84
N SER A 38 -5.30 -12.63 -1.18
CA SER A 38 -4.56 -11.65 -1.97
C SER A 38 -3.34 -11.13 -1.22
N LEU A 39 -3.47 -10.84 0.08
CA LEU A 39 -2.35 -10.39 0.89
C LEU A 39 -1.26 -11.44 0.96
N TYR A 40 -1.61 -12.67 1.36
CA TYR A 40 -0.61 -13.72 1.53
C TYR A 40 -0.01 -14.16 0.20
N GLY A 41 -0.83 -14.20 -0.86
CA GLY A 41 -0.35 -14.50 -2.21
C GLY A 41 0.61 -13.45 -2.75
N ALA A 42 0.26 -12.17 -2.60
CA ALA A 42 1.13 -11.07 -3.01
C ALA A 42 2.45 -11.07 -2.23
N PHE A 43 2.36 -11.29 -0.92
CA PHE A 43 3.54 -11.30 -0.06
C PHE A 43 4.48 -12.46 -0.41
N GLY A 44 3.94 -13.67 -0.53
CA GLY A 44 4.74 -14.83 -0.92
C GLY A 44 5.39 -14.65 -2.29
N LYS A 45 4.62 -14.17 -3.28
CA LYS A 45 5.13 -13.87 -4.61
C LYS A 45 6.23 -12.81 -4.58
N TYR A 46 6.04 -11.76 -3.78
CA TYR A 46 7.03 -10.68 -3.65
C TYR A 46 8.36 -11.18 -3.10
N LEU A 47 8.30 -11.99 -2.05
CA LEU A 47 9.51 -12.61 -1.46
C LEU A 47 10.24 -13.47 -2.49
N HIS A 48 9.49 -14.29 -3.21
CA HIS A 48 10.03 -15.17 -4.24
C HIS A 48 10.68 -14.37 -5.38
N ASP A 49 9.96 -13.40 -5.94
CA ASP A 49 10.42 -12.65 -7.10
C ASP A 49 11.64 -11.77 -6.79
N ASN A 50 11.76 -11.29 -5.56
CA ASN A 50 12.87 -10.44 -5.13
C ASN A 50 13.97 -11.22 -4.39
N ASN A 51 13.84 -12.52 -4.29
CA ASN A 51 14.79 -13.38 -3.60
C ASN A 51 15.05 -12.95 -2.15
N ILE A 52 13.98 -12.61 -1.44
CA ILE A 52 13.99 -12.18 -0.05
C ILE A 52 13.54 -13.35 0.83
N SER A 53 14.27 -13.62 1.91
CA SER A 53 13.85 -14.57 2.93
C SER A 53 12.90 -13.89 3.91
N LEU A 54 11.98 -14.66 4.47
CA LEU A 54 11.05 -14.13 5.48
C LEU A 54 11.81 -13.57 6.70
N SER A 55 12.96 -14.16 7.03
CA SER A 55 13.84 -13.68 8.11
C SER A 55 14.48 -12.32 7.85
N ASP A 56 14.50 -11.85 6.59
CA ASP A 56 15.00 -10.52 6.24
C ASP A 56 13.96 -9.42 6.46
N VAL A 57 12.70 -9.80 6.66
CA VAL A 57 11.60 -8.86 6.86
C VAL A 57 11.50 -8.49 8.34
N GLU A 58 11.63 -7.21 8.63
CA GLU A 58 11.56 -6.67 9.98
C GLU A 58 10.12 -6.32 10.39
N GLN A 59 9.36 -5.78 9.46
CA GLN A 59 8.01 -5.31 9.74
C GLN A 59 7.14 -5.34 8.50
N VAL A 60 5.84 -5.53 8.71
CA VAL A 60 4.81 -5.43 7.68
C VAL A 60 3.86 -4.28 8.04
N MET A 61 3.57 -3.42 7.07
CA MET A 61 2.57 -2.36 7.20
C MET A 61 1.46 -2.61 6.19
N VAL A 62 0.23 -2.60 6.66
CA VAL A 62 -0.95 -2.92 5.84
C VAL A 62 -1.88 -1.72 5.78
N THR A 63 -2.40 -1.45 4.62
CA THR A 63 -3.41 -0.42 4.37
C THR A 63 -4.44 -0.92 3.36
N GLY A 64 -5.39 -0.06 3.01
CA GLY A 64 -6.46 -0.37 2.09
C GLY A 64 -7.71 -0.92 2.78
N VAL A 65 -8.82 -0.93 2.04
CA VAL A 65 -10.12 -1.38 2.59
C VAL A 65 -10.09 -2.84 3.02
N GLY A 66 -9.31 -3.68 2.35
CA GLY A 66 -9.15 -5.09 2.69
C GLY A 66 -8.36 -5.34 3.97
N SER A 67 -7.65 -4.34 4.48
CA SER A 67 -6.86 -4.48 5.72
C SER A 67 -7.73 -4.81 6.93
N ALA A 68 -9.02 -4.46 6.89
CA ALA A 68 -9.98 -4.78 7.97
C ALA A 68 -10.14 -6.30 8.19
N TYR A 69 -9.87 -7.09 7.16
CA TYR A 69 -9.99 -8.56 7.23
C TYR A 69 -8.69 -9.25 7.67
N ILE A 70 -7.64 -8.47 7.90
CA ILE A 70 -6.34 -9.01 8.31
C ILE A 70 -6.24 -8.89 9.83
N ASP A 71 -6.21 -10.03 10.49
CA ASP A 71 -6.11 -10.11 11.95
C ASP A 71 -4.73 -10.61 12.35
N GLY A 72 -4.14 -9.94 13.33
CA GLY A 72 -2.88 -10.37 13.92
C GLY A 72 -1.67 -10.24 12.99
N PRO A 73 -0.54 -10.81 13.42
CA PRO A 73 0.71 -10.75 12.68
C PRO A 73 0.66 -11.52 11.37
N VAL A 74 1.13 -10.90 10.29
CA VAL A 74 1.27 -11.55 8.98
C VAL A 74 2.54 -12.40 9.01
N TYR A 75 2.39 -13.69 8.78
CA TYR A 75 3.46 -14.69 8.89
C TYR A 75 4.23 -14.60 10.22
N GLY A 76 3.56 -14.20 11.30
CA GLY A 76 4.18 -14.05 12.61
C GLY A 76 5.09 -12.83 12.76
N LEU A 77 5.13 -11.94 11.75
CA LEU A 77 5.95 -10.74 11.78
C LEU A 77 5.22 -9.57 12.46
N PRO A 78 5.96 -8.62 13.06
CA PRO A 78 5.35 -7.39 13.54
C PRO A 78 4.56 -6.72 12.41
N THR A 79 3.26 -6.50 12.63
CA THR A 79 2.37 -5.98 11.59
C THR A 79 1.60 -4.78 12.13
N GLY A 80 1.72 -3.65 11.44
CA GLY A 80 0.96 -2.44 11.71
C GLY A 80 -0.05 -2.18 10.63
N LYS A 81 -1.06 -1.35 10.95
CA LYS A 81 -2.04 -0.87 9.99
C LYS A 81 -2.02 0.65 9.96
N THR A 82 -2.27 1.22 8.80
CA THR A 82 -2.39 2.67 8.63
C THR A 82 -3.53 2.99 7.68
N ASP A 83 -4.10 4.18 7.83
CA ASP A 83 -5.13 4.66 6.91
C ASP A 83 -4.52 4.92 5.53
N GLU A 84 -5.31 4.64 4.50
CA GLU A 84 -4.87 4.74 3.11
C GLU A 84 -4.41 6.15 2.75
N PHE A 85 -5.13 7.19 3.21
CA PHE A 85 -4.73 8.56 2.91
C PHE A 85 -3.41 8.96 3.59
N ILE A 86 -3.12 8.42 4.78
CA ILE A 86 -1.83 8.63 5.45
C ILE A 86 -0.72 7.95 4.65
N ALA A 87 -0.95 6.72 4.20
CA ALA A 87 0.01 5.99 3.38
C ALA A 87 0.28 6.72 2.06
N ASP A 88 -0.76 7.21 1.39
CA ASP A 88 -0.66 7.97 0.15
C ASP A 88 0.17 9.25 0.36
N GLY A 89 -0.12 10.00 1.41
CA GLY A 89 0.58 11.24 1.72
C GLY A 89 2.05 11.01 2.06
N LEU A 90 2.34 10.05 2.94
CA LEU A 90 3.71 9.74 3.33
C LEU A 90 4.53 9.19 2.15
N GLY A 91 3.92 8.31 1.36
CA GLY A 91 4.57 7.73 0.19
C GLY A 91 4.91 8.78 -0.86
N ALA A 92 3.97 9.68 -1.15
CA ALA A 92 4.19 10.76 -2.11
C ALA A 92 5.28 11.72 -1.64
N ARG A 93 5.32 12.05 -0.34
CA ARG A 93 6.39 12.88 0.24
C ARG A 93 7.75 12.20 0.13
N PHE A 94 7.80 10.92 0.47
CA PHE A 94 9.04 10.16 0.39
C PHE A 94 9.59 10.13 -1.03
N GLU A 95 8.73 9.85 -2.00
CA GLU A 95 9.13 9.69 -3.41
C GLU A 95 9.47 11.02 -4.08
N SER A 96 8.68 12.07 -3.81
CA SER A 96 8.84 13.37 -4.46
C SER A 96 9.83 14.29 -3.74
N GLY A 97 10.05 14.11 -2.45
CA GLY A 97 10.81 15.03 -1.61
C GLY A 97 10.10 16.36 -1.31
N LEU A 98 8.84 16.52 -1.76
CA LEU A 98 8.08 17.75 -1.54
C LEU A 98 7.44 17.75 -0.15
N SER A 99 7.59 18.87 0.58
CA SER A 99 6.94 19.03 1.88
C SER A 99 5.50 19.53 1.77
N LYS A 100 5.15 20.14 0.65
CA LYS A 100 3.79 20.65 0.37
C LYS A 100 3.32 20.12 -0.98
N ALA A 101 2.18 19.45 -0.99
CA ALA A 101 1.62 18.87 -2.21
C ALA A 101 0.15 18.54 -2.01
N ILE A 102 -0.55 18.44 -3.12
CA ILE A 102 -1.85 17.75 -3.20
C ILE A 102 -1.58 16.42 -3.88
N VAL A 103 -1.91 15.35 -3.18
CA VAL A 103 -1.76 14.00 -3.70
C VAL A 103 -3.11 13.52 -4.22
N VAL A 104 -3.14 13.12 -5.47
CA VAL A 104 -4.34 12.55 -6.10
C VAL A 104 -4.10 11.05 -6.26
N SER A 105 -4.86 10.27 -5.50
CA SER A 105 -4.78 8.81 -5.55
C SER A 105 -5.94 8.28 -6.38
N VAL A 106 -5.61 7.62 -7.47
CA VAL A 106 -6.61 7.06 -8.40
C VAL A 106 -6.54 5.54 -8.33
N GLY A 107 -7.49 4.96 -7.59
CA GLY A 107 -7.69 3.53 -7.51
C GLY A 107 -9.03 3.15 -8.12
N THR A 108 -9.84 2.35 -7.44
CA THR A 108 -11.24 2.10 -7.81
C THR A 108 -12.04 3.39 -7.80
N GLY A 109 -11.82 4.24 -6.81
CA GLY A 109 -12.26 5.63 -6.76
C GLY A 109 -11.06 6.58 -6.79
N THR A 110 -11.32 7.87 -6.56
CA THR A 110 -10.28 8.90 -6.51
C THR A 110 -10.34 9.63 -5.18
N SER A 111 -9.20 9.82 -4.54
CA SER A 111 -9.10 10.59 -3.30
C SER A 111 -8.06 11.70 -3.42
N PHE A 112 -8.25 12.75 -2.64
CA PHE A 112 -7.38 13.93 -2.61
C PHE A 112 -6.84 14.09 -1.18
N VAL A 113 -5.52 14.15 -1.09
CA VAL A 113 -4.80 14.24 0.19
C VAL A 113 -3.89 15.45 0.15
N GLN A 114 -4.01 16.33 1.14
CA GLN A 114 -3.13 17.48 1.30
C GLN A 114 -1.97 17.12 2.23
N CYS A 115 -0.77 17.37 1.76
CA CYS A 115 0.44 17.30 2.58
C CYS A 115 0.95 18.72 2.84
N ASP A 116 1.18 19.06 4.10
CA ASP A 116 1.78 20.34 4.50
C ASP A 116 2.71 20.07 5.68
N GLY A 117 4.00 19.96 5.39
CA GLY A 117 4.99 19.53 6.38
C GLY A 117 4.68 18.13 6.88
N ASP A 118 4.51 17.97 8.19
CA ASP A 118 4.16 16.69 8.81
C ASP A 118 2.65 16.45 8.86
N GLU A 119 1.85 17.43 8.46
CA GLU A 119 0.40 17.32 8.44
C GLU A 119 -0.06 16.68 7.15
N ILE A 120 -0.88 15.64 7.28
CA ILE A 120 -1.49 14.94 6.16
C ILE A 120 -2.99 14.90 6.41
N ARG A 121 -3.77 15.46 5.47
CA ARG A 121 -5.23 15.54 5.58
C ARG A 121 -5.92 15.02 4.34
N HIS A 122 -6.92 14.19 4.54
CA HIS A 122 -7.85 13.81 3.49
C HIS A 122 -8.82 14.98 3.26
N ILE A 123 -8.80 15.57 2.06
CA ILE A 123 -9.60 16.77 1.74
C ILE A 123 -10.79 16.49 0.84
N GLY A 124 -10.88 15.32 0.27
CA GLY A 124 -12.05 14.94 -0.54
C GLY A 124 -11.81 13.65 -1.30
N GLY A 125 -12.86 13.22 -1.96
CA GLY A 125 -12.81 12.04 -2.81
C GLY A 125 -14.11 11.90 -3.60
N ILE A 126 -14.04 11.12 -4.67
CA ILE A 126 -15.18 10.78 -5.52
C ILE A 126 -15.14 9.31 -5.89
N GLY A 127 -16.30 8.71 -6.14
CA GLY A 127 -16.41 7.31 -6.54
C GLY A 127 -15.96 7.03 -7.98
N ILE A 128 -15.57 8.07 -8.73
CA ILE A 128 -15.11 7.95 -10.10
C ILE A 128 -13.60 7.71 -10.10
N GLY A 129 -13.15 6.66 -10.75
CA GLY A 129 -11.74 6.28 -10.83
C GLY A 129 -11.53 5.18 -11.84
N GLY A 130 -10.50 4.35 -11.62
CA GLY A 130 -10.19 3.22 -12.49
C GLY A 130 -11.33 2.23 -12.63
N GLY A 131 -12.10 2.00 -11.56
CA GLY A 131 -13.27 1.13 -11.59
C GLY A 131 -14.36 1.64 -12.53
N THR A 132 -14.58 2.96 -12.58
CA THR A 132 -15.54 3.59 -13.50
C THR A 132 -15.11 3.38 -14.95
N VAL A 133 -13.85 3.62 -15.26
CA VAL A 133 -13.30 3.42 -16.61
C VAL A 133 -13.45 1.96 -17.03
N GLN A 134 -13.13 1.03 -16.15
CA GLN A 134 -13.26 -0.39 -16.42
C GLN A 134 -14.71 -0.80 -16.65
N GLY A 135 -15.65 -0.24 -15.87
CA GLY A 135 -17.07 -0.53 -16.00
C GLY A 135 -17.70 0.02 -17.26
N LEU A 136 -17.13 1.10 -17.83
CA LEU A 136 -17.60 1.73 -19.06
C LEU A 136 -16.99 1.12 -20.33
N SER A 137 -15.95 0.34 -20.19
CA SER A 137 -15.31 -0.34 -21.31
C SER A 137 -15.88 -1.73 -21.53
#